data_c3839e6a53790c966feafd45497c3f7b
#
_entry.id   c3839e6a53790c966feafd45497c3f7b
#
_cell.length_a   1.000
_cell.length_b   1.000
_cell.length_c   1.000
_cell.angle_alpha   90.00
_cell.angle_beta   90.00
_cell.angle_gamma   90.00
#
_symmetry.space_group_name_H-M   'P 1'
#
loop_
_entity.id
_entity.type
_entity.pdbx_description
1 polymer ?
#
loop_
_entity_poly.entity_id
_entity_poly.type
_entity_poly.pdbx_seq_one_letter_code
_entity_poly.pdbx_strand_id
1 'polypeptide(L)'
;MPITTKRTLDEYILQHIDAEGDYLHALWRDTQLHLSYGQMTSGHLQGRVLKMLVEMVQPLKVLELGTFSGYSTLCMAEGLRKGAELHTFEIFDENEDFLKKWIGGSPLRDRIHLHIGDALQLVPQMGEQWDFAYIDADKREYVAYYEMLLPLMRPGGYIVADNTLWYGHVLEEARESDVQTRGVQAFNDLVASDPRVEKVILPLRDGLTIIRKKNICS
;
A
#
# COMPACT_ATOMS: atom_id res chain seq x y z
N MET A 1 10.76 7.40 -43.14
CA MET A 1 11.48 7.85 -41.94
C MET A 1 10.92 7.11 -40.74
N PRO A 2 11.74 6.47 -39.90
CA PRO A 2 11.21 5.85 -38.70
C PRO A 2 10.64 6.94 -37.79
N ILE A 3 9.39 6.78 -37.33
CA ILE A 3 8.77 7.62 -36.32
C ILE A 3 9.55 7.37 -35.02
N THR A 4 10.47 8.26 -34.69
CA THR A 4 11.14 8.24 -33.40
C THR A 4 10.10 8.71 -32.37
N THR A 5 9.35 7.79 -31.78
CA THR A 5 8.50 8.06 -30.62
C THR A 5 9.41 8.60 -29.52
N LYS A 6 9.18 9.83 -29.12
CA LYS A 6 9.95 10.46 -28.04
C LYS A 6 9.67 9.67 -26.77
N ARG A 7 10.71 9.08 -26.18
CA ARG A 7 10.64 8.32 -24.92
C ARG A 7 10.00 9.15 -23.83
N THR A 8 9.06 8.56 -23.09
CA THR A 8 8.40 9.22 -21.96
C THR A 8 9.32 9.20 -20.71
N LEU A 9 9.01 10.07 -19.74
CA LEU A 9 9.72 10.06 -18.46
C LEU A 9 9.54 8.74 -17.72
N ASP A 10 8.34 8.17 -17.75
CA ASP A 10 8.03 6.87 -17.11
C ASP A 10 8.85 5.73 -17.73
N GLU A 11 8.92 5.66 -19.07
CA GLU A 11 9.78 4.70 -19.77
C GLU A 11 11.25 4.87 -19.40
N TYR A 12 11.70 6.12 -19.22
CA TYR A 12 13.06 6.39 -18.77
C TYR A 12 13.29 5.85 -17.35
N ILE A 13 12.40 6.15 -16.40
CA ILE A 13 12.49 5.70 -15.02
C ILE A 13 12.52 4.17 -14.96
N LEU A 14 11.57 3.49 -15.61
CA LEU A 14 11.48 2.03 -15.60
C LEU A 14 12.71 1.32 -16.18
N GLN A 15 13.45 1.98 -17.06
CA GLN A 15 14.71 1.45 -17.61
C GLN A 15 15.94 1.70 -16.72
N HIS A 16 15.79 2.51 -15.64
CA HIS A 16 16.88 2.91 -14.75
C HIS A 16 16.67 2.47 -13.29
N ILE A 17 15.63 1.69 -13.04
CA ILE A 17 15.37 1.06 -11.74
C ILE A 17 15.53 -0.45 -11.85
N ASP A 18 15.66 -1.14 -10.71
CA ASP A 18 15.73 -2.59 -10.66
C ASP A 18 14.50 -3.24 -11.28
N ALA A 19 14.69 -4.33 -12.00
CA ALA A 19 13.61 -5.11 -12.58
C ALA A 19 12.69 -5.67 -11.47
N GLU A 20 11.40 -5.78 -11.78
CA GLU A 20 10.42 -6.41 -10.87
C GLU A 20 10.57 -7.94 -10.78
N GLY A 21 11.25 -8.54 -11.74
CA GLY A 21 11.39 -9.99 -11.86
C GLY A 21 10.20 -10.67 -12.56
N ASP A 22 10.45 -11.88 -13.08
CA ASP A 22 9.48 -12.60 -13.91
C ASP A 22 8.18 -12.93 -13.18
N TYR A 23 8.26 -13.23 -11.88
CA TYR A 23 7.09 -13.62 -11.09
C TYR A 23 6.11 -12.44 -10.90
N LEU A 24 6.61 -11.29 -10.49
CA LEU A 24 5.80 -10.08 -10.33
C LEU A 24 5.26 -9.58 -11.68
N HIS A 25 6.08 -9.66 -12.73
CA HIS A 25 5.62 -9.32 -14.08
C HIS A 25 4.49 -10.24 -14.55
N ALA A 26 4.60 -11.55 -14.31
CA ALA A 26 3.55 -12.51 -14.63
C ALA A 26 2.26 -12.25 -13.81
N LEU A 27 2.39 -11.96 -12.51
CA LEU A 27 1.26 -11.55 -11.68
C LEU A 27 0.59 -10.28 -12.21
N TRP A 28 1.37 -9.24 -12.49
CA TRP A 28 0.84 -8.00 -13.05
C TRP A 28 0.04 -8.25 -14.32
N ARG A 29 0.59 -9.05 -15.25
CA ARG A 29 -0.08 -9.40 -16.50
C ARG A 29 -1.36 -10.19 -16.25
N ASP A 30 -1.34 -11.18 -15.36
CA ASP A 30 -2.51 -12.01 -15.01
C ASP A 30 -3.62 -11.13 -14.39
N THR A 31 -3.24 -10.16 -13.54
CA THR A 31 -4.14 -9.16 -12.98
C THR A 31 -4.85 -8.36 -14.07
N GLN A 32 -4.11 -7.85 -15.06
CA GLN A 32 -4.69 -7.07 -16.16
C GLN A 32 -5.67 -7.88 -17.01
N LEU A 33 -5.48 -9.20 -17.11
CA LEU A 33 -6.28 -10.09 -17.94
C LEU A 33 -7.53 -10.64 -17.23
N HIS A 34 -7.48 -10.83 -15.92
CA HIS A 34 -8.49 -11.63 -15.20
C HIS A 34 -9.17 -10.91 -14.04
N LEU A 35 -8.61 -9.84 -13.50
CA LEU A 35 -9.28 -9.08 -12.44
C LEU A 35 -9.98 -7.85 -12.99
N SER A 36 -11.19 -7.59 -12.48
CA SER A 36 -11.87 -6.31 -12.69
C SER A 36 -11.00 -5.19 -12.15
N TYR A 37 -10.88 -4.10 -12.90
CA TYR A 37 -10.07 -2.94 -12.51
C TYR A 37 -8.56 -3.22 -12.37
N GLY A 38 -7.99 -4.12 -13.18
CA GLY A 38 -6.57 -4.47 -13.16
C GLY A 38 -5.61 -3.25 -13.16
N GLN A 39 -6.04 -2.12 -13.75
CA GLN A 39 -5.31 -0.85 -13.76
C GLN A 39 -5.07 -0.25 -12.36
N MET A 40 -5.79 -0.68 -11.32
CA MET A 40 -5.55 -0.24 -9.93
C MET A 40 -4.27 -0.82 -9.32
N THR A 41 -3.67 -1.83 -9.95
CA THR A 41 -2.42 -2.43 -9.46
C THR A 41 -1.33 -1.37 -9.32
N SER A 42 -0.59 -1.41 -8.22
CA SER A 42 0.47 -0.44 -7.88
C SER A 42 1.54 -0.29 -8.97
N GLY A 43 1.91 -1.37 -9.66
CA GLY A 43 2.87 -1.38 -10.76
C GLY A 43 4.34 -1.31 -10.31
N HIS A 44 5.24 -1.45 -11.30
CA HIS A 44 6.67 -1.72 -11.10
C HIS A 44 7.36 -0.66 -10.24
N LEU A 45 7.26 0.63 -10.58
CA LEU A 45 7.94 1.71 -9.85
C LEU A 45 7.53 1.74 -8.37
N GLN A 46 6.22 1.75 -8.11
CA GLN A 46 5.71 1.80 -6.74
C GLN A 46 6.05 0.51 -5.96
N GLY A 47 5.98 -0.65 -6.62
CA GLY A 47 6.39 -1.91 -6.02
C GLY A 47 7.85 -1.89 -5.55
N ARG A 48 8.77 -1.32 -6.36
CA ARG A 48 10.19 -1.17 -5.93
C ARG A 48 10.35 -0.17 -4.78
N VAL A 49 9.56 0.91 -4.78
CA VAL A 49 9.56 1.86 -3.66
C VAL A 49 9.09 1.18 -2.37
N LEU A 50 7.98 0.42 -2.41
CA LEU A 50 7.47 -0.30 -1.23
C LEU A 50 8.49 -1.32 -0.72
N LYS A 51 9.12 -2.11 -1.60
CA LYS A 51 10.20 -3.01 -1.24
C LYS A 51 11.32 -2.26 -0.50
N MET A 52 11.82 -1.16 -1.08
CA MET A 52 12.92 -0.38 -0.48
C MET A 52 12.53 0.23 0.86
N LEU A 53 11.29 0.72 1.02
CA LEU A 53 10.81 1.25 2.30
C LEU A 53 10.83 0.15 3.38
N VAL A 54 10.36 -1.06 3.06
CA VAL A 54 10.42 -2.21 3.99
C VAL A 54 11.87 -2.58 4.30
N GLU A 55 12.77 -2.60 3.31
CA GLU A 55 14.20 -2.85 3.52
C GLU A 55 14.86 -1.79 4.40
N MET A 56 14.48 -0.51 4.27
CA MET A 56 15.03 0.59 5.08
C MET A 56 14.50 0.57 6.53
N VAL A 57 13.21 0.26 6.71
CA VAL A 57 12.56 0.24 8.05
C VAL A 57 12.93 -1.04 8.81
N GLN A 58 13.21 -2.15 8.10
CA GLN A 58 13.52 -3.46 8.69
C GLN A 58 12.46 -3.95 9.70
N PRO A 59 11.15 -3.88 9.36
CA PRO A 59 10.08 -4.27 10.27
C PRO A 59 10.11 -5.77 10.57
N LEU A 60 9.55 -6.17 11.71
CA LEU A 60 9.21 -7.57 12.01
C LEU A 60 7.75 -7.87 11.67
N LYS A 61 6.87 -6.90 11.89
CA LYS A 61 5.43 -7.02 11.66
C LYS A 61 4.98 -5.97 10.65
N VAL A 62 4.54 -6.43 9.49
CA VAL A 62 4.00 -5.60 8.40
C VAL A 62 2.52 -5.86 8.26
N LEU A 63 1.75 -4.78 8.12
CA LEU A 63 0.32 -4.82 7.84
C LEU A 63 0.03 -4.18 6.49
N GLU A 64 -0.87 -4.77 5.71
CA GLU A 64 -1.41 -4.20 4.48
C GLU A 64 -2.94 -4.20 4.52
N LEU A 65 -3.54 -3.05 4.23
CA LEU A 65 -4.98 -2.90 4.06
C LEU A 65 -5.28 -2.69 2.58
N GLY A 66 -5.96 -3.67 1.97
CA GLY A 66 -6.22 -3.75 0.53
C GLY A 66 -5.18 -4.60 -0.20
N THR A 67 -5.42 -5.91 -0.28
CA THR A 67 -4.54 -6.86 -0.99
C THR A 67 -4.72 -6.77 -2.51
N PHE A 68 -5.96 -6.62 -2.98
CA PHE A 68 -6.40 -6.62 -4.37
C PHE A 68 -5.84 -7.80 -5.17
N SER A 69 -4.72 -7.62 -5.87
CA SER A 69 -4.05 -8.68 -6.66
C SER A 69 -2.88 -9.37 -5.94
N GLY A 70 -2.46 -8.82 -4.78
CA GLY A 70 -1.27 -9.28 -4.05
C GLY A 70 0.05 -8.74 -4.61
N TYR A 71 0.04 -7.81 -5.57
CA TYR A 71 1.26 -7.27 -6.17
C TYR A 71 2.08 -6.45 -5.17
N SER A 72 1.47 -5.48 -4.47
CA SER A 72 2.09 -4.71 -3.39
C SER A 72 2.54 -5.60 -2.24
N THR A 73 1.69 -6.58 -1.86
CA THR A 73 2.00 -7.61 -0.85
C THR A 73 3.32 -8.30 -1.15
N LEU A 74 3.48 -8.84 -2.37
CA LEU A 74 4.68 -9.55 -2.78
C LEU A 74 5.90 -8.62 -2.89
N CYS A 75 5.72 -7.39 -3.37
CA CYS A 75 6.78 -6.39 -3.40
C CYS A 75 7.31 -6.06 -1.99
N MET A 76 6.41 -5.86 -1.02
CA MET A 76 6.80 -5.64 0.37
C MET A 76 7.45 -6.88 0.99
N ALA A 77 6.92 -8.07 0.67
CA ALA A 77 7.47 -9.33 1.17
C ALA A 77 8.91 -9.60 0.71
N GLU A 78 9.29 -9.15 -0.51
CA GLU A 78 10.69 -9.20 -0.98
C GLU A 78 11.63 -8.39 -0.08
N GLY A 79 11.16 -7.28 0.50
CA GLY A 79 11.94 -6.41 1.41
C GLY A 79 12.01 -6.90 2.84
N LEU A 80 11.27 -7.94 3.22
CA LEU A 80 11.23 -8.44 4.59
C LEU A 80 12.57 -9.07 5.02
N ARG A 81 13.06 -8.70 6.20
CA ARG A 81 14.18 -9.39 6.85
C ARG A 81 13.80 -10.79 7.34
N LYS A 82 14.78 -11.61 7.65
CA LYS A 82 14.55 -12.95 8.22
C LYS A 82 13.74 -12.87 9.53
N GLY A 83 12.70 -13.68 9.64
CA GLY A 83 11.82 -13.74 10.81
C GLY A 83 10.74 -12.67 10.84
N ALA A 84 10.67 -11.80 9.81
CA ALA A 84 9.57 -10.87 9.65
C ALA A 84 8.41 -11.52 8.89
N GLU A 85 7.20 -11.03 9.16
CA GLU A 85 5.96 -11.49 8.53
C GLU A 85 5.09 -10.30 8.09
N LEU A 86 4.27 -10.55 7.07
CA LEU A 86 3.34 -9.60 6.50
C LEU A 86 1.92 -10.16 6.58
N HIS A 87 1.01 -9.38 7.16
CA HIS A 87 -0.43 -9.67 7.18
C HIS A 87 -1.13 -8.72 6.22
N THR A 88 -1.88 -9.29 5.27
CA THR A 88 -2.62 -8.53 4.26
C THR A 88 -4.10 -8.85 4.33
N PHE A 89 -4.94 -7.82 4.15
CA PHE A 89 -6.39 -7.90 4.33
C PHE A 89 -7.11 -7.55 3.03
N GLU A 90 -8.00 -8.43 2.59
CA GLU A 90 -8.88 -8.25 1.44
C GLU A 90 -10.35 -8.40 1.88
N ILE A 91 -11.15 -7.40 1.55
CA ILE A 91 -12.58 -7.44 1.92
C ILE A 91 -13.42 -8.27 0.93
N PHE A 92 -12.98 -8.36 -0.34
CA PHE A 92 -13.70 -9.06 -1.39
C PHE A 92 -13.22 -10.51 -1.51
N ASP A 93 -14.08 -11.47 -1.18
CA ASP A 93 -13.80 -12.90 -1.27
C ASP A 93 -13.75 -13.42 -2.71
N GLU A 94 -14.31 -12.69 -3.68
CA GLU A 94 -14.21 -13.03 -5.09
C GLU A 94 -12.77 -13.13 -5.60
N ASN A 95 -11.83 -12.43 -4.98
CA ASN A 95 -10.41 -12.46 -5.34
C ASN A 95 -9.63 -13.58 -4.64
N GLU A 96 -10.23 -14.31 -3.70
CA GLU A 96 -9.53 -15.25 -2.82
C GLU A 96 -8.76 -16.33 -3.59
N ASP A 97 -9.37 -16.95 -4.62
CA ASP A 97 -8.71 -17.99 -5.42
C ASP A 97 -7.52 -17.44 -6.21
N PHE A 98 -7.66 -16.22 -6.74
CA PHE A 98 -6.56 -15.54 -7.42
C PHE A 98 -5.41 -15.26 -6.46
N LEU A 99 -5.70 -14.75 -5.27
CA LEU A 99 -4.73 -14.46 -4.23
C LEU A 99 -4.03 -15.72 -3.71
N LYS A 100 -4.78 -16.79 -3.45
CA LYS A 100 -4.22 -18.09 -3.07
C LYS A 100 -3.28 -18.65 -4.13
N LYS A 101 -3.60 -18.50 -5.42
CA LYS A 101 -2.73 -18.91 -6.52
C LYS A 101 -1.41 -18.15 -6.49
N TRP A 102 -1.44 -16.83 -6.42
CA TRP A 102 -0.25 -16.01 -6.57
C TRP A 102 0.56 -15.88 -5.27
N ILE A 103 -0.07 -15.67 -4.13
CA ILE A 103 0.61 -15.63 -2.84
C ILE A 103 1.10 -17.03 -2.46
N GLY A 104 0.22 -18.05 -2.59
CA GLY A 104 0.58 -19.44 -2.27
C GLY A 104 1.62 -20.06 -3.20
N GLY A 105 1.70 -19.61 -4.46
CA GLY A 105 2.73 -20.01 -5.42
C GLY A 105 4.07 -19.30 -5.23
N SER A 106 4.12 -18.25 -4.44
CA SER A 106 5.33 -17.47 -4.20
C SER A 106 6.34 -18.21 -3.32
N PRO A 107 7.65 -18.06 -3.57
CA PRO A 107 8.68 -18.52 -2.62
C PRO A 107 8.63 -17.80 -1.26
N LEU A 108 7.88 -16.69 -1.17
CA LEU A 108 7.71 -15.89 0.05
C LEU A 108 6.44 -16.23 0.84
N ARG A 109 5.63 -17.21 0.37
CA ARG A 109 4.32 -17.55 0.94
C ARG A 109 4.32 -17.78 2.46
N ASP A 110 5.38 -18.42 2.99
CA ASP A 110 5.46 -18.77 4.41
C ASP A 110 5.62 -17.55 5.34
N ARG A 111 5.76 -16.35 4.76
CA ARG A 111 5.93 -15.08 5.45
C ARG A 111 4.74 -14.14 5.24
N ILE A 112 3.74 -14.58 4.46
CA ILE A 112 2.56 -13.79 4.10
C ILE A 112 1.31 -14.46 4.64
N HIS A 113 0.54 -13.72 5.41
CA HIS A 113 -0.73 -14.15 6.00
C HIS A 113 -1.87 -13.39 5.35
N LEU A 114 -2.61 -14.05 4.45
CA LEU A 114 -3.79 -13.49 3.80
C LEU A 114 -5.01 -13.65 4.71
N HIS A 115 -5.71 -12.54 4.95
CA HIS A 115 -6.96 -12.49 5.69
C HIS A 115 -8.08 -11.98 4.78
N ILE A 116 -9.16 -12.74 4.65
CA ILE A 116 -10.36 -12.31 3.94
C ILE A 116 -11.36 -11.76 4.95
N GLY A 117 -11.76 -10.52 4.77
CA GLY A 117 -12.72 -9.82 5.62
C GLY A 117 -12.37 -8.36 5.90
N ASP A 118 -13.23 -7.72 6.67
CA ASP A 118 -13.10 -6.31 7.02
C ASP A 118 -11.94 -6.07 8.01
N ALA A 119 -10.93 -5.34 7.54
CA ALA A 119 -9.74 -5.02 8.31
C ALA A 119 -10.05 -4.20 9.58
N LEU A 120 -11.06 -3.31 9.54
CA LEU A 120 -11.46 -2.52 10.72
C LEU A 120 -11.97 -3.41 11.86
N GLN A 121 -12.50 -4.59 11.53
CA GLN A 121 -12.97 -5.55 12.52
C GLN A 121 -11.88 -6.54 12.93
N LEU A 122 -11.11 -7.02 11.96
CA LEU A 122 -10.16 -8.13 12.19
C LEU A 122 -8.85 -7.66 12.85
N VAL A 123 -8.27 -6.54 12.40
CA VAL A 123 -6.96 -6.06 12.88
C VAL A 123 -6.95 -5.80 14.40
N PRO A 124 -7.96 -5.14 15.01
CA PRO A 124 -7.97 -4.93 16.45
C PRO A 124 -8.03 -6.22 17.27
N GLN A 125 -8.63 -7.29 16.72
CA GLN A 125 -8.77 -8.58 17.41
C GLN A 125 -7.48 -9.39 17.44
N MET A 126 -6.50 -9.04 16.59
CA MET A 126 -5.22 -9.76 16.56
C MET A 126 -4.36 -9.51 17.80
N GLY A 127 -4.57 -8.39 18.50
CA GLY A 127 -3.77 -8.04 19.68
C GLY A 127 -2.30 -7.75 19.39
N GLU A 128 -1.96 -7.47 18.14
CA GLU A 128 -0.58 -7.27 17.66
C GLU A 128 -0.20 -5.78 17.65
N GLN A 129 1.10 -5.53 17.67
CA GLN A 129 1.68 -4.21 17.39
C GLN A 129 2.45 -4.27 16.07
N TRP A 130 2.31 -3.21 15.27
CA TRP A 130 2.86 -3.15 13.92
C TRP A 130 4.06 -2.21 13.83
N ASP A 131 5.06 -2.61 13.05
CA ASP A 131 6.24 -1.77 12.76
C ASP A 131 6.03 -0.93 11.50
N PHE A 132 5.31 -1.50 10.52
CA PHE A 132 5.02 -0.89 9.22
C PHE A 132 3.60 -1.25 8.79
N ALA A 133 2.85 -0.27 8.33
CA ALA A 133 1.52 -0.47 7.76
C ALA A 133 1.41 0.21 6.39
N TYR A 134 0.77 -0.45 5.43
CA TYR A 134 0.44 0.10 4.12
C TYR A 134 -1.07 0.17 3.95
N ILE A 135 -1.60 1.33 3.56
CA ILE A 135 -3.02 1.58 3.35
C ILE A 135 -3.25 1.85 1.87
N ASP A 136 -3.91 0.92 1.19
CA ASP A 136 -4.39 1.06 -0.19
C ASP A 136 -5.75 0.37 -0.36
N ALA A 137 -6.71 0.81 0.43
CA ALA A 137 -8.06 0.27 0.50
C ALA A 137 -9.13 1.34 0.16
N ASP A 138 -10.35 1.20 0.66
CA ASP A 138 -11.44 2.13 0.40
C ASP A 138 -11.12 3.54 0.94
N LYS A 139 -11.08 4.51 0.04
CA LYS A 139 -10.72 5.91 0.35
C LYS A 139 -11.71 6.58 1.32
N ARG A 140 -12.95 6.10 1.38
CA ARG A 140 -13.97 6.58 2.33
C ARG A 140 -13.62 6.27 3.79
N GLU A 141 -12.81 5.23 4.00
CA GLU A 141 -12.46 4.70 5.31
C GLU A 141 -11.03 5.08 5.78
N TYR A 142 -10.31 5.91 5.01
CA TYR A 142 -8.92 6.27 5.34
C TYR A 142 -8.75 6.87 6.73
N VAL A 143 -9.70 7.71 7.16
CA VAL A 143 -9.73 8.25 8.54
C VAL A 143 -9.85 7.11 9.55
N ALA A 144 -10.80 6.20 9.35
CA ALA A 144 -11.03 5.07 10.25
C ALA A 144 -9.82 4.12 10.30
N TYR A 145 -9.19 3.83 9.15
CA TYR A 145 -7.96 3.04 9.10
C TYR A 145 -6.83 3.70 9.90
N TYR A 146 -6.63 5.00 9.73
CA TYR A 146 -5.60 5.73 10.47
C TYR A 146 -5.85 5.72 11.97
N GLU A 147 -7.07 6.01 12.40
CA GLU A 147 -7.44 6.03 13.83
C GLU A 147 -7.31 4.64 14.47
N MET A 148 -7.66 3.57 13.74
CA MET A 148 -7.45 2.19 14.18
C MET A 148 -5.96 1.85 14.28
N LEU A 149 -5.17 2.21 13.26
CA LEU A 149 -3.76 1.80 13.16
C LEU A 149 -2.85 2.54 14.13
N LEU A 150 -3.02 3.87 14.29
CA LEU A 150 -2.06 4.67 15.04
C LEU A 150 -1.82 4.18 16.48
N PRO A 151 -2.82 3.77 17.27
CA PRO A 151 -2.58 3.18 18.59
C PRO A 151 -1.83 1.85 18.50
N LEU A 152 -2.07 1.04 17.46
CA LEU A 152 -1.46 -0.28 17.25
C LEU A 152 -0.05 -0.22 16.66
N MET A 153 0.39 0.94 16.14
CA MET A 153 1.76 1.12 15.67
C MET A 153 2.72 1.22 16.86
N ARG A 154 3.89 0.60 16.74
CA ARG A 154 5.00 0.83 17.70
C ARG A 154 5.48 2.27 17.63
N PRO A 155 6.00 2.84 18.73
CA PRO A 155 6.74 4.10 18.66
C PRO A 155 7.88 3.99 17.63
N GLY A 156 7.99 4.98 16.75
CA GLY A 156 8.94 4.95 15.61
C GLY A 156 8.49 4.15 14.39
N GLY A 157 7.35 3.44 14.46
CA GLY A 157 6.75 2.71 13.34
C GLY A 157 6.19 3.63 12.25
N TYR A 158 5.97 3.08 11.06
CA TYR A 158 5.57 3.82 9.87
C TYR A 158 4.23 3.36 9.33
N ILE A 159 3.39 4.31 8.94
CA ILE A 159 2.21 4.09 8.10
C ILE A 159 2.49 4.75 6.76
N VAL A 160 2.24 4.03 5.67
CA VAL A 160 2.34 4.53 4.30
C VAL A 160 0.95 4.44 3.68
N ALA A 161 0.40 5.56 3.21
CA ALA A 161 -0.92 5.61 2.58
C ALA A 161 -0.80 6.00 1.11
N ASP A 162 -1.46 5.23 0.25
CA ASP A 162 -1.47 5.45 -1.20
C ASP A 162 -2.60 6.38 -1.65
N ASN A 163 -2.47 6.92 -2.85
CA ASN A 163 -3.45 7.78 -3.54
C ASN A 163 -3.89 9.03 -2.74
N THR A 164 -3.00 9.58 -1.94
CA THR A 164 -3.33 10.71 -1.06
C THR A 164 -3.40 12.07 -1.78
N LEU A 165 -3.03 12.15 -3.06
CA LEU A 165 -3.25 13.29 -3.94
C LEU A 165 -4.51 13.14 -4.80
N TRP A 166 -5.03 11.93 -4.96
CA TRP A 166 -6.32 11.60 -5.56
C TRP A 166 -6.55 12.31 -6.91
N TYR A 167 -5.65 12.10 -7.87
CA TYR A 167 -5.67 12.74 -9.22
C TYR A 167 -5.75 14.27 -9.18
N GLY A 168 -5.33 14.89 -8.07
CA GLY A 168 -5.44 16.34 -7.85
C GLY A 168 -6.79 16.80 -7.31
N HIS A 169 -7.80 15.93 -7.20
CA HIS A 169 -9.13 16.29 -6.66
C HIS A 169 -9.08 16.78 -5.21
N VAL A 170 -8.00 16.50 -4.48
CA VAL A 170 -7.79 17.06 -3.13
C VAL A 170 -7.74 18.60 -3.10
N LEU A 171 -7.52 19.25 -4.25
CA LEU A 171 -7.50 20.70 -4.40
C LEU A 171 -8.88 21.30 -4.73
N GLU A 172 -9.87 20.44 -5.01
CA GLU A 172 -11.19 20.85 -5.44
C GLU A 172 -12.17 20.86 -4.26
N GLU A 173 -13.22 21.65 -4.34
CA GLU A 173 -14.35 21.56 -3.42
C GLU A 173 -15.15 20.29 -3.75
N ALA A 174 -15.00 19.26 -2.91
CA ALA A 174 -15.64 17.97 -3.14
C ALA A 174 -17.17 18.06 -3.01
N ARG A 175 -17.90 17.55 -4.01
CA ARG A 175 -19.36 17.43 -3.93
C ARG A 175 -19.76 16.48 -2.80
N GLU A 176 -20.96 16.66 -2.24
CA GLU A 176 -21.48 15.77 -1.18
C GLU A 176 -21.50 14.30 -1.60
N SER A 177 -21.79 14.02 -2.88
CA SER A 177 -21.81 12.67 -3.46
C SER A 177 -20.40 12.08 -3.68
N ASP A 178 -19.35 12.91 -3.71
CA ASP A 178 -17.97 12.43 -3.88
C ASP A 178 -17.34 12.07 -2.54
N VAL A 179 -17.81 10.97 -2.01
CA VAL A 179 -17.40 10.47 -0.69
C VAL A 179 -15.94 10.00 -0.65
N GLN A 180 -15.36 9.63 -1.78
CA GLN A 180 -13.96 9.20 -1.85
C GLN A 180 -13.02 10.40 -1.73
N THR A 181 -13.21 11.44 -2.54
CA THR A 181 -12.44 12.69 -2.44
C THR A 181 -12.53 13.28 -1.03
N ARG A 182 -13.73 13.32 -0.46
CA ARG A 182 -13.92 13.80 0.92
C ARG A 182 -13.18 12.94 1.96
N GLY A 183 -13.17 11.63 1.77
CA GLY A 183 -12.43 10.71 2.65
C GLY A 183 -10.93 10.98 2.62
N VAL A 184 -10.34 11.16 1.41
CA VAL A 184 -8.92 11.48 1.27
C VAL A 184 -8.59 12.87 1.84
N GLN A 185 -9.42 13.89 1.56
CA GLN A 185 -9.24 15.24 2.12
C GLN A 185 -9.27 15.21 3.66
N ALA A 186 -10.27 14.56 4.25
CA ALA A 186 -10.40 14.43 5.70
C ALA A 186 -9.20 13.69 6.33
N PHE A 187 -8.73 12.63 5.67
CA PHE A 187 -7.53 11.92 6.11
C PHE A 187 -6.29 12.82 6.07
N ASN A 188 -6.07 13.54 4.97
CA ASN A 188 -4.93 14.43 4.83
C ASN A 188 -4.94 15.53 5.90
N ASP A 189 -6.10 16.15 6.17
CA ASP A 189 -6.26 17.19 7.21
C ASP A 189 -6.04 16.63 8.61
N LEU A 190 -6.58 15.44 8.89
CA LEU A 190 -6.38 14.76 10.16
C LEU A 190 -4.90 14.48 10.40
N VAL A 191 -4.22 13.86 9.44
CA VAL A 191 -2.78 13.54 9.54
C VAL A 191 -1.96 14.83 9.64
N ALA A 192 -2.29 15.87 8.85
CA ALA A 192 -1.58 17.15 8.88
C ALA A 192 -1.62 17.82 10.26
N SER A 193 -2.75 17.72 10.97
CA SER A 193 -2.95 18.32 12.28
C SER A 193 -2.48 17.45 13.46
N ASP A 194 -2.17 16.17 13.24
CA ASP A 194 -1.84 15.24 14.32
C ASP A 194 -0.42 15.48 14.87
N PRO A 195 -0.27 15.92 16.14
CA PRO A 195 1.04 16.16 16.75
C PRO A 195 1.81 14.88 17.10
N ARG A 196 1.15 13.72 17.10
CA ARG A 196 1.73 12.42 17.48
C ARG A 196 2.62 11.83 16.39
N VAL A 197 2.57 12.41 15.18
CA VAL A 197 3.27 11.87 14.00
C VAL A 197 4.15 12.92 13.31
N GLU A 198 5.14 12.42 12.57
CA GLU A 198 5.84 13.14 11.51
C GLU A 198 5.27 12.63 10.17
N LYS A 199 5.19 13.49 9.18
CA LYS A 199 4.56 13.14 7.91
C LYS A 199 5.18 13.87 6.74
N VAL A 200 5.13 13.23 5.56
CA VAL A 200 5.50 13.81 4.26
C VAL A 200 4.66 13.18 3.17
N ILE A 201 4.24 13.98 2.19
CA ILE A 201 3.58 13.49 0.97
C ILE A 201 4.61 13.50 -0.16
N LEU A 202 4.84 12.34 -0.76
CA LEU A 202 5.65 12.21 -1.96
C LEU A 202 4.73 12.26 -3.19
N PRO A 203 5.02 13.10 -4.20
CA PRO A 203 4.25 13.15 -5.44
C PRO A 203 4.63 11.98 -6.37
N LEU A 204 4.55 10.76 -5.84
CA LEU A 204 4.77 9.52 -6.57
C LEU A 204 3.41 9.01 -7.05
N ARG A 205 3.26 8.87 -8.38
CA ARG A 205 1.96 8.52 -8.98
C ARG A 205 0.85 9.43 -8.44
N ASP A 206 -0.10 8.87 -7.71
CA ASP A 206 -1.25 9.57 -7.15
C ASP A 206 -1.05 10.00 -5.68
N GLY A 207 0.21 10.13 -5.27
CA GLY A 207 0.61 10.57 -3.95
C GLY A 207 0.78 9.44 -2.95
N LEU A 208 1.95 9.41 -2.31
CA LEU A 208 2.29 8.46 -1.26
C LEU A 208 2.61 9.23 0.02
N THR A 209 1.75 9.13 1.02
CA THR A 209 1.98 9.77 2.32
C THR A 209 2.71 8.82 3.25
N ILE A 210 3.89 9.24 3.73
CA ILE A 210 4.66 8.52 4.74
C ILE A 210 4.44 9.19 6.08
N ILE A 211 4.00 8.42 7.07
CA ILE A 211 3.66 8.87 8.41
C ILE A 211 4.49 8.06 9.41
N ARG A 212 5.22 8.73 10.28
CA ARG A 212 6.00 8.09 11.33
C ARG A 212 5.39 8.41 12.70
N LYS A 213 5.04 7.40 13.48
CA LYS A 213 4.64 7.58 14.86
C LYS A 213 5.84 8.05 15.69
N LYS A 214 5.69 9.20 16.37
CA LYS A 214 6.75 9.72 17.23
C LYS A 214 7.00 8.80 18.43
N ASN A 215 8.24 8.76 18.87
CA ASN A 215 8.53 8.21 20.19
C ASN A 215 7.94 9.16 21.23
N ILE A 216 7.10 8.66 22.11
CA ILE A 216 6.67 9.44 23.27
C ILE A 216 7.90 9.53 24.17
N CYS A 217 8.62 10.67 24.14
CA CYS A 217 9.54 10.97 25.20
C CYS A 217 8.71 11.17 26.49
N SER A 218 8.79 10.18 27.38
CA SER A 218 8.28 10.28 28.76
C SER A 218 9.09 11.33 29.52
#